data_2b7eb8192d6610395e7bab273682f992
#
_entry.id   2b7eb8192d6610395e7bab273682f992
#
_cell.length_a   1.000
_cell.length_b   1.000
_cell.length_c   1.000
_cell.angle_alpha   90.00
_cell.angle_beta   90.00
_cell.angle_gamma   90.00
#
_symmetry.space_group_name_H-M   'P 1'
#
loop_
_entity.id
_entity.type
_entity.pdbx_description
1 polymer ?
#
loop_
_entity_poly.entity_id
_entity_poly.type
_entity_poly.pdbx_seq_one_letter_code
_entity_poly.pdbx_strand_id
1 'polypeptide(L)'
;MKPIQVGLLGIGTVGGGVFNVLERNQEEITRRAGRGIQIHTVADLDTKRAESLVKGRAKVVGDAKQVVNDPEIDVVIELIGGYGIAKELVLAAINNGKHVVTANKALLAVHGNEIFAAAQAKGVTVNFEAAVAGGIPIIKALREGLTANRIEWIAGIINGTTNFILSEMRDKGLDFDVALKEAQRLGYAEADPTFDIEGVDAAHKATIMSAIAFGIPMQFDKAHVEGITKLSAIDIKYAEQLGYRIKLLGITKKTKDGIELRVHPTLIPTKRLIANVEGAMNAVQVMGDAVGTTLYYGKGAGAEPTASAVIADLVDVARLQTADPEHRVPHLAFQPGSMVNTTIMPMGEITTSYYLRLRVADVTGVLADITRILADNSISIDAMLQREAGDGENQTDLIMLTHETKEKNILTAITKVEALKTVEGSVTKIRLENLS
;
A
#
# COMPACT_ATOMS: atom_id res chain seq x y z
N MET A 1 -35.42 -9.14 -12.25
CA MET A 1 -35.21 -8.61 -10.88
C MET A 1 -35.10 -7.09 -10.95
N LYS A 2 -35.57 -6.35 -9.92
CA LYS A 2 -35.39 -4.89 -9.84
C LYS A 2 -33.87 -4.57 -9.83
N PRO A 3 -33.40 -3.54 -10.57
CA PRO A 3 -32.02 -3.11 -10.51
C PRO A 3 -31.59 -2.71 -9.10
N ILE A 4 -30.32 -2.93 -8.75
CA ILE A 4 -29.72 -2.39 -7.54
C ILE A 4 -29.64 -0.87 -7.66
N GLN A 5 -30.14 -0.16 -6.67
CA GLN A 5 -30.11 1.29 -6.61
C GLN A 5 -28.88 1.75 -5.83
N VAL A 6 -28.04 2.53 -6.44
CA VAL A 6 -26.74 2.94 -5.91
C VAL A 6 -26.74 4.44 -5.60
N GLY A 7 -26.32 4.81 -4.41
CA GLY A 7 -25.97 6.18 -4.05
C GLY A 7 -24.47 6.38 -4.15
N LEU A 8 -24.02 7.39 -4.90
CA LEU A 8 -22.62 7.72 -5.08
C LEU A 8 -22.26 8.99 -4.30
N LEU A 9 -21.33 8.87 -3.36
CA LEU A 9 -20.78 9.97 -2.59
C LEU A 9 -19.43 10.39 -3.18
N GLY A 10 -19.38 11.54 -3.84
CA GLY A 10 -18.22 12.08 -4.55
C GLY A 10 -18.14 11.61 -6.02
N ILE A 11 -18.31 12.54 -6.96
CA ILE A 11 -18.15 12.30 -8.40
C ILE A 11 -16.86 12.92 -8.94
N GLY A 12 -15.80 12.91 -8.15
CA GLY A 12 -14.45 13.30 -8.58
C GLY A 12 -13.90 12.38 -9.67
N THR A 13 -12.58 12.23 -9.72
CA THR A 13 -11.90 11.40 -10.73
C THR A 13 -12.39 9.96 -10.73
N VAL A 14 -12.42 9.31 -9.56
CA VAL A 14 -12.83 7.91 -9.44
C VAL A 14 -14.35 7.75 -9.62
N GLY A 15 -15.15 8.61 -8.97
CA GLY A 15 -16.61 8.56 -9.09
C GLY A 15 -17.10 8.80 -10.52
N GLY A 16 -16.47 9.73 -11.24
CA GLY A 16 -16.71 9.94 -12.67
C GLY A 16 -16.35 8.71 -13.51
N GLY A 17 -15.23 8.05 -13.16
CA GLY A 17 -14.82 6.78 -13.75
C GLY A 17 -15.86 5.68 -13.53
N VAL A 18 -16.37 5.53 -12.29
CA VAL A 18 -17.42 4.56 -11.94
C VAL A 18 -18.68 4.81 -12.77
N PHE A 19 -19.15 6.06 -12.82
CA PHE A 19 -20.31 6.43 -13.60
C PHE A 19 -20.14 6.06 -15.08
N ASN A 20 -19.04 6.46 -15.69
CA ASN A 20 -18.78 6.23 -17.11
C ASN A 20 -18.61 4.75 -17.46
N VAL A 21 -17.91 3.97 -16.62
CA VAL A 21 -17.70 2.53 -16.88
C VAL A 21 -18.98 1.74 -16.68
N LEU A 22 -19.79 2.06 -15.65
CA LEU A 22 -21.11 1.45 -15.45
C LEU A 22 -22.00 1.67 -16.68
N GLU A 23 -22.07 2.91 -17.18
CA GLU A 23 -22.88 3.24 -18.35
C GLU A 23 -22.40 2.52 -19.61
N ARG A 24 -21.09 2.57 -19.88
CA ARG A 24 -20.48 2.00 -21.08
C ARG A 24 -20.63 0.48 -21.13
N ASN A 25 -20.48 -0.19 -19.98
CA ASN A 25 -20.42 -1.65 -19.89
C ASN A 25 -21.69 -2.26 -19.24
N GLN A 26 -22.80 -1.52 -19.21
CA GLN A 26 -24.04 -1.90 -18.53
C GLN A 26 -24.55 -3.32 -18.91
N GLU A 27 -24.49 -3.67 -20.18
CA GLU A 27 -24.94 -4.97 -20.65
C GLU A 27 -24.08 -6.12 -20.08
N GLU A 28 -22.76 -6.01 -20.19
CA GLU A 28 -21.84 -7.02 -19.69
C GLU A 28 -21.89 -7.16 -18.16
N ILE A 29 -22.00 -6.02 -17.47
CA ILE A 29 -22.12 -6.01 -16.00
C ILE A 29 -23.43 -6.68 -15.58
N THR A 30 -24.54 -6.39 -16.24
CA THR A 30 -25.85 -7.01 -15.96
C THR A 30 -25.80 -8.52 -16.20
N ARG A 31 -25.19 -8.99 -17.27
CA ARG A 31 -25.02 -10.42 -17.54
C ARG A 31 -24.22 -11.12 -16.44
N ARG A 32 -23.22 -10.48 -15.87
CA ARG A 32 -22.38 -11.02 -14.78
C ARG A 32 -23.05 -10.93 -13.41
N ALA A 33 -23.74 -9.83 -13.13
CA ALA A 33 -24.42 -9.61 -11.87
C ALA A 33 -25.76 -10.37 -11.74
N GLY A 34 -26.35 -10.76 -12.86
CA GLY A 34 -27.68 -11.38 -12.93
C GLY A 34 -28.84 -10.35 -12.77
N ARG A 35 -28.52 -9.06 -12.62
CA ARG A 35 -29.49 -7.95 -12.51
C ARG A 35 -28.80 -6.63 -12.84
N GLY A 36 -29.57 -5.60 -13.18
CA GLY A 36 -29.05 -4.25 -13.43
C GLY A 36 -28.47 -3.58 -12.18
N ILE A 37 -27.53 -2.68 -12.37
CA ILE A 37 -26.97 -1.81 -11.34
C ILE A 37 -27.13 -0.38 -11.85
N GLN A 38 -27.78 0.50 -11.09
CA GLN A 38 -28.09 1.86 -11.51
C GLN A 38 -27.68 2.87 -10.44
N ILE A 39 -26.93 3.90 -10.85
CA ILE A 39 -26.68 5.04 -9.97
C ILE A 39 -27.94 5.87 -9.90
N HIS A 40 -28.62 5.85 -8.76
CA HIS A 40 -29.86 6.56 -8.47
C HIS A 40 -29.61 8.02 -8.11
N THR A 41 -28.71 8.26 -7.16
CA THR A 41 -28.40 9.60 -6.66
C THR A 41 -26.89 9.77 -6.51
N VAL A 42 -26.40 10.93 -6.91
CA VAL A 42 -25.01 11.39 -6.74
C VAL A 42 -25.01 12.57 -5.78
N ALA A 43 -24.17 12.50 -4.75
CA ALA A 43 -23.90 13.62 -3.87
C ALA A 43 -22.50 14.18 -4.14
N ASP A 44 -22.41 15.47 -4.42
CA ASP A 44 -21.14 16.19 -4.59
C ASP A 44 -21.33 17.66 -4.17
N LEU A 45 -20.29 18.27 -3.61
CA LEU A 45 -20.33 19.69 -3.24
C LEU A 45 -20.40 20.58 -4.49
N ASP A 46 -19.76 20.17 -5.59
CA ASP A 46 -19.86 20.82 -6.90
C ASP A 46 -21.01 20.17 -7.72
N THR A 47 -22.24 20.52 -7.37
CA THR A 47 -23.42 19.99 -8.04
C THR A 47 -23.48 20.32 -9.53
N LYS A 48 -22.94 21.47 -9.96
CA LYS A 48 -22.90 21.86 -11.38
C LYS A 48 -22.01 20.91 -12.20
N ARG A 49 -20.84 20.61 -11.68
CA ARG A 49 -19.93 19.62 -12.28
C ARG A 49 -20.60 18.24 -12.29
N ALA A 50 -21.20 17.83 -11.18
CA ALA A 50 -21.91 16.56 -11.08
C ALA A 50 -23.02 16.44 -12.12
N GLU A 51 -23.89 17.45 -12.27
CA GLU A 51 -24.96 17.51 -13.29
C GLU A 51 -24.40 17.39 -14.72
N SER A 52 -23.28 18.04 -15.01
CA SER A 52 -22.62 17.97 -16.31
C SER A 52 -22.11 16.56 -16.65
N LEU A 53 -21.70 15.80 -15.66
CA LEU A 53 -21.20 14.43 -15.80
C LEU A 53 -22.36 13.42 -15.93
N VAL A 54 -23.37 13.51 -15.08
CA VAL A 54 -24.49 12.55 -15.09
C VAL A 54 -25.50 12.82 -16.21
N LYS A 55 -25.59 14.03 -16.75
CA LYS A 55 -26.43 14.41 -17.90
C LYS A 55 -27.90 13.96 -17.71
N GLY A 56 -28.46 14.16 -16.53
CA GLY A 56 -29.84 13.82 -16.20
C GLY A 56 -30.11 12.30 -15.96
N ARG A 57 -29.09 11.44 -15.97
CA ARG A 57 -29.24 9.99 -15.79
C ARG A 57 -29.21 9.56 -14.31
N ALA A 58 -28.90 10.46 -13.40
CA ALA A 58 -29.00 10.28 -11.95
C ALA A 58 -29.43 11.61 -11.31
N LYS A 59 -30.08 11.52 -10.15
CA LYS A 59 -30.37 12.71 -9.33
C LYS A 59 -29.08 13.24 -8.73
N VAL A 60 -28.89 14.56 -8.72
CA VAL A 60 -27.75 15.23 -8.09
C VAL A 60 -28.20 15.99 -6.85
N VAL A 61 -27.46 15.86 -5.76
CA VAL A 61 -27.71 16.55 -4.49
C VAL A 61 -26.40 17.11 -3.92
N GLY A 62 -26.48 18.23 -3.19
CA GLY A 62 -25.32 18.83 -2.51
C GLY A 62 -25.04 18.27 -1.12
N ASP A 63 -25.98 17.54 -0.53
CA ASP A 63 -25.85 16.96 0.82
C ASP A 63 -25.87 15.43 0.76
N ALA A 64 -24.74 14.82 1.09
CA ALA A 64 -24.56 13.37 1.13
C ALA A 64 -25.49 12.67 2.13
N LYS A 65 -25.99 13.36 3.16
CA LYS A 65 -26.97 12.80 4.11
C LYS A 65 -28.28 12.42 3.43
N GLN A 66 -28.67 13.11 2.35
CA GLN A 66 -29.84 12.73 1.57
C GLN A 66 -29.68 11.35 0.94
N VAL A 67 -28.47 10.98 0.51
CA VAL A 67 -28.17 9.68 -0.10
C VAL A 67 -28.23 8.56 0.93
N VAL A 68 -27.54 8.71 2.07
CA VAL A 68 -27.48 7.65 3.09
C VAL A 68 -28.80 7.42 3.79
N ASN A 69 -29.70 8.42 3.79
CA ASN A 69 -31.04 8.32 4.39
C ASN A 69 -32.14 7.95 3.38
N ASP A 70 -31.85 7.88 2.08
CA ASP A 70 -32.86 7.58 1.06
C ASP A 70 -33.22 6.07 1.12
N PRO A 71 -34.49 5.70 1.40
CA PRO A 71 -34.90 4.30 1.50
C PRO A 71 -34.87 3.55 0.17
N GLU A 72 -34.80 4.25 -0.97
CA GLU A 72 -34.72 3.62 -2.30
C GLU A 72 -33.30 3.15 -2.64
N ILE A 73 -32.29 3.58 -1.90
CA ILE A 73 -30.88 3.22 -2.14
C ILE A 73 -30.53 1.94 -1.39
N ASP A 74 -30.05 0.94 -2.14
CA ASP A 74 -29.60 -0.35 -1.61
C ASP A 74 -28.12 -0.33 -1.19
N VAL A 75 -27.27 0.40 -1.93
CA VAL A 75 -25.80 0.43 -1.77
C VAL A 75 -25.29 1.85 -1.83
N VAL A 76 -24.39 2.19 -0.93
CA VAL A 76 -23.66 3.47 -0.94
C VAL A 76 -22.22 3.25 -1.36
N ILE A 77 -21.78 3.98 -2.39
CA ILE A 77 -20.36 4.08 -2.77
C ILE A 77 -19.77 5.32 -2.12
N GLU A 78 -18.74 5.16 -1.29
CA GLU A 78 -18.00 6.26 -0.67
C GLU A 78 -16.67 6.49 -1.41
N LEU A 79 -16.56 7.66 -2.06
CA LEU A 79 -15.37 8.13 -2.79
C LEU A 79 -15.01 9.58 -2.44
N ILE A 80 -15.40 10.04 -1.25
CA ILE A 80 -15.07 11.38 -0.75
C ILE A 80 -13.63 11.41 -0.26
N GLY A 81 -13.19 10.34 0.43
CA GLY A 81 -11.90 10.27 1.08
C GLY A 81 -11.84 10.97 2.44
N GLY A 82 -10.69 10.88 3.10
CA GLY A 82 -10.46 11.41 4.45
C GLY A 82 -11.14 10.59 5.56
N TYR A 83 -11.16 11.12 6.79
CA TYR A 83 -11.64 10.37 7.97
C TYR A 83 -12.99 10.86 8.48
N GLY A 84 -13.21 12.19 8.57
CA GLY A 84 -14.32 12.81 9.33
C GLY A 84 -15.67 12.46 8.76
N ILE A 85 -16.12 13.24 7.79
CA ILE A 85 -17.46 13.09 7.20
C ILE A 85 -17.65 11.72 6.52
N ALA A 86 -16.59 11.16 5.92
CA ALA A 86 -16.65 9.84 5.29
C ALA A 86 -17.02 8.76 6.32
N LYS A 87 -16.43 8.77 7.52
CA LYS A 87 -16.77 7.85 8.60
C LYS A 87 -18.25 7.99 9.02
N GLU A 88 -18.70 9.21 9.25
CA GLU A 88 -20.08 9.48 9.66
C GLU A 88 -21.09 8.93 8.62
N LEU A 89 -20.83 9.20 7.33
CA LEU A 89 -21.70 8.77 6.24
C LEU A 89 -21.69 7.25 6.05
N VAL A 90 -20.53 6.61 6.15
CA VAL A 90 -20.42 5.14 6.07
C VAL A 90 -21.19 4.48 7.22
N LEU A 91 -21.00 4.94 8.46
CA LEU A 91 -21.73 4.41 9.61
C LEU A 91 -23.25 4.69 9.52
N ALA A 92 -23.65 5.86 9.02
CA ALA A 92 -25.06 6.18 8.78
C ALA A 92 -25.67 5.25 7.72
N ALA A 93 -24.98 4.99 6.61
CA ALA A 93 -25.42 4.05 5.59
C ALA A 93 -25.61 2.64 6.17
N ILE A 94 -24.62 2.15 6.92
CA ILE A 94 -24.68 0.85 7.61
C ILE A 94 -25.88 0.80 8.57
N ASN A 95 -26.07 1.82 9.41
CA ASN A 95 -27.17 1.89 10.37
C ASN A 95 -28.53 1.87 9.68
N ASN A 96 -28.63 2.42 8.48
CA ASN A 96 -29.83 2.39 7.64
C ASN A 96 -29.98 1.09 6.81
N GLY A 97 -29.16 0.06 7.09
CA GLY A 97 -29.25 -1.24 6.45
C GLY A 97 -28.72 -1.27 5.00
N LYS A 98 -27.89 -0.29 4.60
CA LYS A 98 -27.31 -0.22 3.26
C LYS A 98 -25.95 -0.89 3.21
N HIS A 99 -25.68 -1.61 2.11
CA HIS A 99 -24.33 -2.08 1.80
C HIS A 99 -23.43 -0.88 1.46
N VAL A 100 -22.13 -1.03 1.68
CA VAL A 100 -21.13 0.02 1.39
C VAL A 100 -20.04 -0.53 0.49
N VAL A 101 -19.63 0.28 -0.48
CA VAL A 101 -18.41 0.08 -1.29
C VAL A 101 -17.54 1.30 -1.11
N THR A 102 -16.26 1.12 -0.76
CA THR A 102 -15.35 2.26 -0.54
C THR A 102 -13.97 2.03 -1.13
N ALA A 103 -13.34 3.10 -1.61
CA ALA A 103 -11.92 3.15 -1.98
C ALA A 103 -11.05 3.82 -0.91
N ASN A 104 -11.62 4.17 0.25
CA ASN A 104 -10.99 4.98 1.27
C ASN A 104 -10.09 4.15 2.21
N LYS A 105 -8.87 3.88 1.75
CA LYS A 105 -7.86 3.14 2.51
C LYS A 105 -7.54 3.73 3.87
N ALA A 106 -7.51 5.07 3.95
CA ALA A 106 -7.21 5.78 5.19
C ALA A 106 -8.30 5.55 6.24
N LEU A 107 -9.55 5.66 5.84
CA LEU A 107 -10.71 5.37 6.70
C LEU A 107 -10.66 3.93 7.23
N LEU A 108 -10.37 2.96 6.35
CA LEU A 108 -10.35 1.55 6.74
C LEU A 108 -9.14 1.20 7.62
N ALA A 109 -7.95 1.72 7.33
CA ALA A 109 -6.76 1.46 8.13
C ALA A 109 -6.90 1.94 9.58
N VAL A 110 -7.61 3.08 9.79
CA VAL A 110 -7.75 3.72 11.10
C VAL A 110 -9.06 3.32 11.80
N HIS A 111 -10.17 3.23 11.07
CA HIS A 111 -11.51 3.00 11.62
C HIS A 111 -12.17 1.70 11.14
N GLY A 112 -11.45 0.87 10.40
CA GLY A 112 -12.00 -0.36 9.81
C GLY A 112 -12.58 -1.32 10.84
N ASN A 113 -11.94 -1.46 12.01
CA ASN A 113 -12.45 -2.34 13.06
C ASN A 113 -13.87 -1.96 13.52
N GLU A 114 -14.14 -0.67 13.71
CA GLU A 114 -15.46 -0.15 14.08
C GLU A 114 -16.47 -0.32 12.94
N ILE A 115 -16.06 -0.02 11.70
CA ILE A 115 -16.92 -0.09 10.52
C ILE A 115 -17.35 -1.55 10.24
N PHE A 116 -16.40 -2.49 10.28
CA PHE A 116 -16.71 -3.91 10.04
C PHE A 116 -17.58 -4.51 11.16
N ALA A 117 -17.36 -4.11 12.42
CA ALA A 117 -18.21 -4.53 13.54
C ALA A 117 -19.65 -4.01 13.37
N ALA A 118 -19.82 -2.75 12.98
CA ALA A 118 -21.12 -2.16 12.71
C ALA A 118 -21.83 -2.85 11.52
N ALA A 119 -21.10 -3.11 10.44
CA ALA A 119 -21.63 -3.79 9.26
C ALA A 119 -22.11 -5.21 9.59
N GLN A 120 -21.32 -5.95 10.36
CA GLN A 120 -21.66 -7.29 10.82
C GLN A 120 -22.92 -7.28 11.69
N ALA A 121 -23.01 -6.36 12.66
CA ALA A 121 -24.18 -6.23 13.54
C ALA A 121 -25.47 -5.91 12.78
N LYS A 122 -25.38 -5.24 11.62
CA LYS A 122 -26.51 -4.90 10.74
C LYS A 122 -26.75 -5.91 9.61
N GLY A 123 -25.92 -6.93 9.46
CA GLY A 123 -26.03 -7.92 8.39
C GLY A 123 -25.79 -7.33 6.98
N VAL A 124 -25.04 -6.23 6.87
CA VAL A 124 -24.65 -5.61 5.59
C VAL A 124 -23.18 -5.84 5.29
N THR A 125 -22.77 -5.61 4.03
CA THR A 125 -21.37 -5.76 3.62
C THR A 125 -20.70 -4.41 3.44
N VAL A 126 -19.42 -4.36 3.74
CA VAL A 126 -18.49 -3.29 3.36
C VAL A 126 -17.44 -3.90 2.45
N ASN A 127 -17.44 -3.52 1.19
CA ASN A 127 -16.52 -4.01 0.17
C ASN A 127 -15.52 -2.91 -0.19
N PHE A 128 -14.26 -3.27 -0.43
CA PHE A 128 -13.18 -2.29 -0.51
C PHE A 128 -12.02 -2.70 -1.42
N GLU A 129 -12.32 -3.43 -2.52
CA GLU A 129 -11.29 -3.81 -3.50
C GLU A 129 -10.50 -2.60 -3.99
N ALA A 130 -11.18 -1.50 -4.25
CA ALA A 130 -10.57 -0.26 -4.73
C ALA A 130 -9.66 0.45 -3.71
N ALA A 131 -9.67 0.05 -2.44
CA ALA A 131 -8.84 0.68 -1.40
C ALA A 131 -7.36 0.28 -1.49
N VAL A 132 -7.03 -0.86 -2.13
CA VAL A 132 -5.65 -1.34 -2.25
C VAL A 132 -5.31 -1.63 -3.70
N ALA A 133 -4.23 -1.02 -4.20
CA ALA A 133 -3.67 -1.26 -5.52
C ALA A 133 -4.65 -1.07 -6.70
N GLY A 134 -5.69 -0.24 -6.52
CA GLY A 134 -6.60 0.26 -7.55
C GLY A 134 -7.14 -0.80 -8.52
N GLY A 135 -6.53 -0.92 -9.70
CA GLY A 135 -6.96 -1.85 -10.74
C GLY A 135 -6.51 -3.31 -10.55
N ILE A 136 -5.73 -3.61 -9.50
CA ILE A 136 -5.26 -4.97 -9.18
C ILE A 136 -6.27 -5.63 -8.23
N PRO A 137 -6.88 -6.78 -8.55
CA PRO A 137 -7.89 -7.44 -7.71
C PRO A 137 -7.25 -8.20 -6.53
N ILE A 138 -6.47 -7.50 -5.70
CA ILE A 138 -5.66 -8.12 -4.64
C ILE A 138 -6.48 -8.49 -3.40
N ILE A 139 -7.50 -7.71 -3.05
CA ILE A 139 -8.35 -7.99 -1.89
C ILE A 139 -9.15 -9.27 -2.14
N LYS A 140 -9.75 -9.43 -3.32
CA LYS A 140 -10.45 -10.67 -3.71
C LYS A 140 -9.50 -11.84 -3.81
N ALA A 141 -8.30 -11.63 -4.35
CA ALA A 141 -7.29 -12.69 -4.40
C ALA A 141 -6.94 -13.20 -3.00
N LEU A 142 -6.66 -12.32 -2.05
CA LEU A 142 -6.33 -12.67 -0.66
C LEU A 142 -7.53 -13.27 0.08
N ARG A 143 -8.72 -12.67 -0.10
CA ARG A 143 -9.92 -12.99 0.67
C ARG A 143 -10.61 -14.27 0.19
N GLU A 144 -10.52 -14.56 -1.10
CA GLU A 144 -11.27 -15.64 -1.76
C GLU A 144 -10.35 -16.61 -2.52
N GLY A 145 -9.52 -16.09 -3.43
CA GLY A 145 -8.71 -16.91 -4.32
C GLY A 145 -7.62 -17.73 -3.63
N LEU A 146 -7.06 -17.19 -2.54
CA LEU A 146 -5.97 -17.82 -1.79
C LEU A 146 -6.42 -18.45 -0.47
N THR A 147 -7.72 -18.65 -0.23
CA THR A 147 -8.31 -19.15 1.02
C THR A 147 -7.75 -20.50 1.50
N ALA A 148 -7.29 -21.34 0.58
CA ALA A 148 -6.70 -22.63 0.92
C ALA A 148 -5.27 -22.54 1.52
N ASN A 149 -4.68 -21.35 1.52
CA ASN A 149 -3.29 -21.13 1.90
C ASN A 149 -3.16 -20.48 3.28
N ARG A 150 -2.09 -20.85 3.98
CA ARG A 150 -1.53 -19.99 5.02
C ARG A 150 -0.63 -18.97 4.35
N ILE A 151 -1.02 -17.72 4.40
CA ILE A 151 -0.16 -16.66 3.87
C ILE A 151 1.04 -16.51 4.80
N GLU A 152 2.24 -16.60 4.24
CA GLU A 152 3.50 -16.46 4.97
C GLU A 152 3.94 -15.00 4.98
N TRP A 153 3.92 -14.36 3.80
CA TRP A 153 4.25 -12.93 3.67
C TRP A 153 3.62 -12.32 2.42
N ILE A 154 3.50 -11.01 2.47
CA ILE A 154 3.13 -10.14 1.35
C ILE A 154 4.17 -9.04 1.24
N ALA A 155 4.63 -8.76 0.02
CA ALA A 155 5.48 -7.61 -0.28
C ALA A 155 4.92 -6.89 -1.51
N GLY A 156 4.72 -5.57 -1.42
CA GLY A 156 4.06 -4.82 -2.48
C GLY A 156 4.72 -3.48 -2.78
N ILE A 157 4.88 -3.20 -4.08
CA ILE A 157 5.05 -1.85 -4.62
C ILE A 157 3.63 -1.31 -4.80
N ILE A 158 3.12 -0.60 -3.81
CA ILE A 158 1.71 -0.21 -3.70
C ILE A 158 1.47 1.29 -3.68
N ASN A 159 2.51 2.06 -3.98
CA ASN A 159 2.43 3.50 -4.24
C ASN A 159 3.09 3.82 -5.59
N GLY A 160 2.31 4.27 -6.55
CA GLY A 160 2.78 4.54 -7.92
C GLY A 160 3.67 5.78 -8.01
N THR A 161 3.42 6.81 -7.19
CA THR A 161 4.19 8.06 -7.14
C THR A 161 5.64 7.78 -6.75
N THR A 162 5.85 7.06 -5.66
CA THR A 162 7.20 6.71 -5.18
C THR A 162 7.92 5.77 -6.14
N ASN A 163 7.22 4.80 -6.73
CA ASN A 163 7.82 3.93 -7.72
C ASN A 163 8.25 4.68 -8.99
N PHE A 164 7.45 5.66 -9.44
CA PHE A 164 7.81 6.54 -10.55
C PHE A 164 9.08 7.36 -10.21
N ILE A 165 9.11 8.01 -9.04
CA ILE A 165 10.26 8.82 -8.61
C ILE A 165 11.53 7.96 -8.58
N LEU A 166 11.50 6.78 -7.96
CA LEU A 166 12.65 5.88 -7.89
C LEU A 166 13.10 5.37 -9.27
N SER A 167 12.15 5.15 -10.20
CA SER A 167 12.46 4.79 -11.59
C SER A 167 13.18 5.92 -12.32
N GLU A 168 12.70 7.16 -12.19
CA GLU A 168 13.34 8.35 -12.80
C GLU A 168 14.74 8.63 -12.22
N MET A 169 14.90 8.51 -10.89
CA MET A 169 16.21 8.65 -10.25
C MET A 169 17.22 7.63 -10.78
N ARG A 170 16.78 6.40 -11.00
CA ARG A 170 17.61 5.33 -11.54
C ARG A 170 17.94 5.54 -13.03
N ASP A 171 16.90 5.68 -13.86
CA ASP A 171 17.04 5.64 -15.32
C ASP A 171 17.76 6.88 -15.88
N LYS A 172 17.57 8.02 -15.21
CA LYS A 172 18.11 9.31 -15.64
C LYS A 172 19.22 9.85 -14.72
N GLY A 173 19.50 9.16 -13.62
CA GLY A 173 20.48 9.61 -12.62
C GLY A 173 20.07 10.91 -11.90
N LEU A 174 18.75 11.16 -11.76
CA LEU A 174 18.24 12.39 -11.17
C LEU A 174 18.31 12.32 -9.64
N ASP A 175 18.54 13.48 -9.03
CA ASP A 175 18.33 13.65 -7.59
C ASP A 175 16.82 13.64 -7.26
N PHE A 176 16.51 13.30 -6.02
CA PHE A 176 15.13 13.15 -5.53
C PHE A 176 14.23 14.34 -5.85
N ASP A 177 14.69 15.58 -5.56
CA ASP A 177 13.89 16.79 -5.78
C ASP A 177 13.55 17.04 -7.25
N VAL A 178 14.46 16.67 -8.16
CA VAL A 178 14.25 16.79 -9.60
C VAL A 178 13.24 15.75 -10.08
N ALA A 179 13.38 14.50 -9.65
CA ALA A 179 12.46 13.44 -9.97
C ALA A 179 11.04 13.68 -9.40
N LEU A 180 10.94 14.25 -8.18
CA LEU A 180 9.68 14.65 -7.58
C LEU A 180 8.98 15.75 -8.41
N LYS A 181 9.70 16.79 -8.82
CA LYS A 181 9.13 17.86 -9.69
C LYS A 181 8.62 17.30 -11.00
N GLU A 182 9.31 16.34 -11.58
CA GLU A 182 8.87 15.68 -12.81
C GLU A 182 7.59 14.84 -12.56
N ALA A 183 7.51 14.13 -11.44
CA ALA A 183 6.29 13.43 -11.03
C ALA A 183 5.09 14.38 -10.87
N GLN A 184 5.31 15.56 -10.27
CA GLN A 184 4.28 16.60 -10.13
C GLN A 184 3.86 17.17 -11.51
N ARG A 185 4.81 17.45 -12.37
CA ARG A 185 4.54 17.96 -13.74
C ARG A 185 3.70 17.00 -14.58
N LEU A 186 3.92 15.70 -14.41
CA LEU A 186 3.20 14.64 -15.12
C LEU A 186 1.90 14.22 -14.43
N GLY A 187 1.58 14.78 -13.25
CA GLY A 187 0.37 14.47 -12.50
C GLY A 187 0.42 13.14 -11.72
N TYR A 188 1.59 12.56 -11.52
CA TYR A 188 1.79 11.40 -10.64
C TYR A 188 1.90 11.78 -9.17
N ALA A 189 2.35 13.00 -8.85
CA ALA A 189 2.39 13.55 -7.51
C ALA A 189 1.51 14.81 -7.42
N GLU A 190 0.85 14.98 -6.29
CA GLU A 190 0.10 16.19 -5.95
C GLU A 190 1.05 17.32 -5.52
N ALA A 191 0.49 18.54 -5.33
CA ALA A 191 1.26 19.69 -4.85
C ALA A 191 1.87 19.44 -3.46
N ASP A 192 1.13 18.78 -2.57
CA ASP A 192 1.66 18.21 -1.32
C ASP A 192 1.77 16.69 -1.46
N PRO A 193 2.96 16.16 -1.76
CA PRO A 193 3.18 14.74 -1.96
C PRO A 193 3.52 13.97 -0.67
N THR A 194 3.51 14.62 0.49
CA THR A 194 4.02 14.09 1.77
C THR A 194 3.42 12.72 2.08
N PHE A 195 2.13 12.54 1.85
CA PHE A 195 1.43 11.29 2.12
C PHE A 195 1.99 10.09 1.33
N ASP A 196 2.45 10.35 0.09
CA ASP A 196 3.07 9.35 -0.76
C ASP A 196 4.55 9.15 -0.41
N ILE A 197 5.34 10.23 -0.42
CA ILE A 197 6.81 10.16 -0.33
C ILE A 197 7.31 9.74 1.06
N GLU A 198 6.51 9.97 2.11
CA GLU A 198 6.80 9.50 3.47
C GLU A 198 6.23 8.09 3.74
N GLY A 199 5.58 7.45 2.76
CA GLY A 199 5.17 6.05 2.82
C GLY A 199 3.83 5.79 3.53
N VAL A 200 3.10 6.82 3.96
CA VAL A 200 1.85 6.68 4.72
C VAL A 200 0.76 6.02 3.88
N ASP A 201 0.63 6.38 2.60
CA ASP A 201 -0.30 5.72 1.66
C ASP A 201 -0.04 4.21 1.57
N ALA A 202 1.23 3.83 1.41
CA ALA A 202 1.61 2.42 1.35
C ALA A 202 1.34 1.70 2.69
N ALA A 203 1.52 2.38 3.83
CA ALA A 203 1.27 1.81 5.15
C ALA A 203 -0.21 1.53 5.40
N HIS A 204 -1.13 2.39 4.97
CA HIS A 204 -2.57 2.11 5.02
C HIS A 204 -2.92 0.84 4.24
N LYS A 205 -2.40 0.70 3.01
CA LYS A 205 -2.65 -0.47 2.16
C LYS A 205 -2.04 -1.74 2.73
N ALA A 206 -0.80 -1.68 3.24
CA ALA A 206 -0.14 -2.82 3.89
C ALA A 206 -0.90 -3.27 5.15
N THR A 207 -1.44 -2.33 5.94
CA THR A 207 -2.26 -2.63 7.12
C THR A 207 -3.53 -3.41 6.74
N ILE A 208 -4.22 -2.99 5.68
CA ILE A 208 -5.42 -3.70 5.19
C ILE A 208 -5.06 -5.12 4.75
N MET A 209 -3.99 -5.27 3.94
CA MET A 209 -3.55 -6.59 3.49
C MET A 209 -3.10 -7.49 4.65
N SER A 210 -2.44 -6.93 5.67
CA SER A 210 -2.03 -7.66 6.87
C SER A 210 -3.23 -8.21 7.65
N ALA A 211 -4.27 -7.40 7.81
CA ALA A 211 -5.49 -7.82 8.50
C ALA A 211 -6.19 -8.98 7.77
N ILE A 212 -6.27 -8.93 6.44
CA ILE A 212 -6.88 -9.98 5.61
C ILE A 212 -6.01 -11.25 5.61
N ALA A 213 -4.69 -11.10 5.47
CA ALA A 213 -3.78 -12.25 5.35
C ALA A 213 -3.69 -13.08 6.63
N PHE A 214 -3.78 -12.44 7.80
CA PHE A 214 -3.51 -13.08 9.07
C PHE A 214 -4.70 -13.14 10.03
N GLY A 215 -5.87 -12.64 9.63
CA GLY A 215 -7.07 -12.64 10.46
C GLY A 215 -6.91 -11.82 11.74
N ILE A 216 -6.30 -10.65 11.65
CA ILE A 216 -6.04 -9.74 12.78
C ILE A 216 -6.82 -8.43 12.61
N PRO A 217 -7.07 -7.68 13.68
CA PRO A 217 -7.62 -6.32 13.55
C PRO A 217 -6.67 -5.38 12.82
N MET A 218 -7.21 -4.28 12.28
CA MET A 218 -6.39 -3.18 11.76
C MET A 218 -5.53 -2.59 12.88
N GLN A 219 -4.22 -2.49 12.66
CA GLN A 219 -3.23 -2.01 13.63
C GLN A 219 -2.26 -1.02 12.97
N PHE A 220 -2.80 -0.04 12.27
CA PHE A 220 -2.01 0.96 11.56
C PHE A 220 -1.05 1.74 12.47
N ASP A 221 -1.48 2.03 13.70
CA ASP A 221 -0.69 2.70 14.72
C ASP A 221 0.62 1.98 15.10
N LYS A 222 0.73 0.69 14.78
CA LYS A 222 1.91 -0.13 15.02
C LYS A 222 2.76 -0.38 13.76
N ALA A 223 2.34 0.11 12.60
CA ALA A 223 3.11 -0.02 11.37
C ALA A 223 4.38 0.82 11.45
N HIS A 224 5.52 0.22 11.08
CA HIS A 224 6.76 0.98 10.90
C HIS A 224 6.74 1.62 9.51
N VAL A 225 7.01 2.92 9.43
CA VAL A 225 6.92 3.68 8.17
C VAL A 225 8.16 4.55 7.97
N GLU A 226 8.86 4.34 6.85
CA GLU A 226 9.95 5.19 6.37
C GLU A 226 9.71 5.53 4.90
N GLY A 227 9.80 6.82 4.55
CA GLY A 227 9.65 7.33 3.19
C GLY A 227 10.93 7.23 2.35
N ILE A 228 10.87 7.81 1.15
CA ILE A 228 11.98 7.80 0.18
C ILE A 228 12.78 9.11 0.16
N THR A 229 12.43 10.10 0.95
CA THR A 229 12.99 11.46 0.92
C THR A 229 14.49 11.51 1.26
N LYS A 230 15.01 10.50 1.96
CA LYS A 230 16.43 10.41 2.35
C LYS A 230 17.30 9.64 1.35
N LEU A 231 16.72 9.11 0.29
CA LEU A 231 17.46 8.37 -0.72
C LEU A 231 18.21 9.32 -1.64
N SER A 232 19.45 8.98 -1.94
CA SER A 232 20.29 9.73 -2.89
C SER A 232 20.52 8.96 -4.19
N ALA A 233 20.79 9.68 -5.28
CA ALA A 233 21.12 9.08 -6.56
C ALA A 233 22.35 8.15 -6.47
N ILE A 234 23.30 8.47 -5.58
CA ILE A 234 24.50 7.65 -5.38
C ILE A 234 24.15 6.28 -4.78
N ASP A 235 23.17 6.20 -3.86
CA ASP A 235 22.73 4.92 -3.25
C ASP A 235 22.06 4.03 -4.30
N ILE A 236 21.28 4.61 -5.20
CA ILE A 236 20.66 3.88 -6.32
C ILE A 236 21.72 3.31 -7.25
N LYS A 237 22.75 4.10 -7.57
CA LYS A 237 23.87 3.67 -8.41
C LYS A 237 24.67 2.52 -7.77
N TYR A 238 24.95 2.59 -6.47
CA TYR A 238 25.63 1.51 -5.77
C TYR A 238 24.77 0.25 -5.67
N ALA A 239 23.46 0.40 -5.43
CA ALA A 239 22.54 -0.72 -5.44
C ALA A 239 22.56 -1.47 -6.77
N GLU A 240 22.53 -0.75 -7.90
CA GLU A 240 22.62 -1.37 -9.24
C GLU A 240 23.95 -2.10 -9.46
N GLN A 241 25.08 -1.52 -9.05
CA GLN A 241 26.40 -2.16 -9.15
C GLN A 241 26.48 -3.46 -8.36
N LEU A 242 25.75 -3.53 -7.26
CA LEU A 242 25.65 -4.72 -6.40
C LEU A 242 24.59 -5.72 -6.88
N GLY A 243 23.87 -5.44 -7.98
CA GLY A 243 22.86 -6.31 -8.56
C GLY A 243 21.48 -6.18 -7.90
N TYR A 244 21.19 -5.02 -7.31
CA TYR A 244 19.92 -4.73 -6.62
C TYR A 244 19.21 -3.53 -7.24
N ARG A 245 17.91 -3.42 -6.95
CA ARG A 245 17.09 -2.23 -7.19
C ARG A 245 16.45 -1.78 -5.89
N ILE A 246 16.28 -0.46 -5.73
CA ILE A 246 15.60 0.12 -4.58
C ILE A 246 14.16 0.37 -4.95
N LYS A 247 13.25 -0.16 -4.11
CA LYS A 247 11.80 0.05 -4.21
C LYS A 247 11.25 0.43 -2.84
N LEU A 248 10.18 1.22 -2.79
CA LEU A 248 9.42 1.38 -1.56
C LEU A 248 8.48 0.18 -1.44
N LEU A 249 8.69 -0.67 -0.46
CA LEU A 249 7.86 -1.85 -0.22
C LEU A 249 6.97 -1.69 1.01
N GLY A 250 5.69 -2.03 0.87
CA GLY A 250 4.84 -2.42 1.99
C GLY A 250 4.99 -3.92 2.22
N ILE A 251 5.44 -4.29 3.41
CA ILE A 251 5.74 -5.68 3.77
C ILE A 251 4.93 -6.07 5.00
N THR A 252 4.28 -7.23 4.93
CA THR A 252 3.73 -7.89 6.11
C THR A 252 4.11 -9.37 6.08
N LYS A 253 4.58 -9.89 7.22
CA LYS A 253 5.13 -11.26 7.30
C LYS A 253 4.75 -11.88 8.64
N LYS A 254 4.28 -13.12 8.60
CA LYS A 254 4.03 -13.91 9.80
C LYS A 254 5.32 -14.60 10.26
N THR A 255 5.67 -14.42 11.51
CA THR A 255 6.80 -15.09 12.16
C THR A 255 6.31 -15.87 13.37
N LYS A 256 7.20 -16.63 14.02
CA LYS A 256 6.90 -17.31 15.30
C LYS A 256 6.66 -16.34 16.45
N ASP A 257 7.24 -15.13 16.36
CA ASP A 257 7.25 -14.13 17.45
C ASP A 257 6.15 -13.06 17.27
N GLY A 258 5.47 -13.03 16.12
CA GLY A 258 4.42 -12.07 15.81
C GLY A 258 4.31 -11.78 14.31
N ILE A 259 3.79 -10.62 13.99
CA ILE A 259 3.63 -10.16 12.60
C ILE A 259 4.50 -8.93 12.37
N GLU A 260 5.27 -8.94 11.29
CA GLU A 260 5.93 -7.76 10.77
C GLU A 260 4.93 -6.94 9.95
N LEU A 261 4.90 -5.63 10.16
CA LEU A 261 4.14 -4.67 9.35
C LEU A 261 4.99 -3.41 9.17
N ARG A 262 5.53 -3.24 7.98
CA ARG A 262 6.53 -2.20 7.73
C ARG A 262 6.47 -1.69 6.30
N VAL A 263 6.78 -0.41 6.14
CA VAL A 263 6.95 0.27 4.85
C VAL A 263 8.28 1.02 4.88
N HIS A 264 9.14 0.74 3.93
CA HIS A 264 10.44 1.39 3.83
C HIS A 264 11.09 1.17 2.46
N PRO A 265 12.06 1.99 2.07
CA PRO A 265 12.97 1.69 0.95
C PRO A 265 13.65 0.35 1.17
N THR A 266 13.71 -0.45 0.12
CA THR A 266 14.22 -1.83 0.19
C THR A 266 15.04 -2.17 -1.03
N LEU A 267 16.24 -2.74 -0.82
CA LEU A 267 17.03 -3.38 -1.87
C LEU A 267 16.42 -4.74 -2.22
N ILE A 268 16.14 -4.95 -3.50
CA ILE A 268 15.62 -6.21 -4.03
C ILE A 268 16.56 -6.71 -5.11
N PRO A 269 16.98 -8.00 -5.10
CA PRO A 269 17.80 -8.56 -6.17
C PRO A 269 17.15 -8.37 -7.55
N THR A 270 17.92 -7.89 -8.54
CA THR A 270 17.41 -7.60 -9.90
C THR A 270 16.78 -8.80 -10.60
N LYS A 271 17.14 -10.01 -10.21
CA LYS A 271 16.56 -11.26 -10.72
C LYS A 271 15.11 -11.50 -10.27
N ARG A 272 14.61 -10.76 -9.28
CA ARG A 272 13.22 -10.87 -8.81
C ARG A 272 12.28 -10.08 -9.71
N LEU A 273 11.12 -10.67 -10.06
CA LEU A 273 10.15 -10.01 -10.93
C LEU A 273 9.68 -8.66 -10.38
N ILE A 274 9.41 -8.59 -9.08
CA ILE A 274 8.94 -7.36 -8.43
C ILE A 274 9.97 -6.23 -8.51
N ALA A 275 11.27 -6.52 -8.55
CA ALA A 275 12.32 -5.52 -8.72
C ALA A 275 12.20 -4.77 -10.07
N ASN A 276 11.57 -5.39 -11.06
CA ASN A 276 11.43 -4.89 -12.43
C ASN A 276 10.07 -4.22 -12.71
N VAL A 277 9.33 -3.88 -11.67
CA VAL A 277 8.09 -3.08 -11.76
C VAL A 277 8.47 -1.60 -11.85
N GLU A 278 8.21 -0.97 -12.98
CA GLU A 278 8.73 0.35 -13.34
C GLU A 278 7.64 1.41 -13.44
N GLY A 279 8.06 2.67 -13.44
CA GLY A 279 7.18 3.83 -13.56
C GLY A 279 6.12 3.88 -12.46
N ALA A 280 4.90 4.30 -12.79
CA ALA A 280 3.79 4.39 -11.84
C ALA A 280 3.02 3.06 -11.64
N MET A 281 3.59 1.93 -12.08
CA MET A 281 2.93 0.63 -11.93
C MET A 281 3.07 0.09 -10.51
N ASN A 282 2.07 -0.69 -10.11
CA ASN A 282 2.04 -1.38 -8.83
C ASN A 282 2.18 -2.90 -9.03
N ALA A 283 2.67 -3.56 -8.00
CA ALA A 283 2.67 -5.02 -7.91
C ALA A 283 2.56 -5.48 -6.47
N VAL A 284 1.90 -6.59 -6.25
CA VAL A 284 1.82 -7.26 -4.95
C VAL A 284 2.23 -8.72 -5.12
N GLN A 285 3.25 -9.12 -4.40
CA GLN A 285 3.73 -10.50 -4.33
C GLN A 285 3.25 -11.12 -3.03
N VAL A 286 2.65 -12.31 -3.14
CA VAL A 286 2.09 -13.05 -2.01
C VAL A 286 2.72 -14.43 -1.99
N MET A 287 3.20 -14.86 -0.82
CA MET A 287 3.68 -16.22 -0.56
C MET A 287 2.63 -16.97 0.24
N GLY A 288 2.14 -18.07 -0.29
CA GLY A 288 1.29 -19.03 0.41
C GLY A 288 1.96 -20.39 0.48
N ASP A 289 1.71 -21.12 1.57
CA ASP A 289 2.32 -22.43 1.86
C ASP A 289 2.00 -23.52 0.80
N ALA A 290 0.83 -23.43 0.18
CA ALA A 290 0.39 -24.41 -0.82
C ALA A 290 0.66 -23.95 -2.26
N VAL A 291 0.36 -22.67 -2.58
CA VAL A 291 0.47 -22.14 -3.94
C VAL A 291 1.88 -21.66 -4.28
N GLY A 292 2.71 -21.41 -3.27
CA GLY A 292 4.00 -20.75 -3.43
C GLY A 292 3.84 -19.26 -3.70
N THR A 293 4.75 -18.70 -4.49
CA THR A 293 4.77 -17.26 -4.82
C THR A 293 3.81 -16.94 -5.95
N THR A 294 2.92 -15.97 -5.73
CA THR A 294 2.09 -15.34 -6.76
C THR A 294 2.42 -13.86 -6.88
N LEU A 295 2.32 -13.29 -8.08
CA LEU A 295 2.56 -11.88 -8.35
C LEU A 295 1.39 -11.27 -9.12
N TYR A 296 0.84 -10.19 -8.59
CA TYR A 296 -0.24 -9.41 -9.17
C TYR A 296 0.32 -8.06 -9.61
N TYR A 297 0.14 -7.71 -10.88
CA TYR A 297 0.72 -6.52 -11.48
C TYR A 297 -0.33 -5.72 -12.25
N GLY A 298 -0.30 -4.39 -12.14
CA GLY A 298 -1.23 -3.52 -12.86
C GLY A 298 -1.12 -2.06 -12.45
N LYS A 299 -2.11 -1.26 -12.90
CA LYS A 299 -2.23 0.14 -12.49
C LYS A 299 -2.77 0.22 -11.07
N GLY A 300 -2.02 0.87 -10.18
CA GLY A 300 -2.37 1.06 -8.77
C GLY A 300 -3.38 2.18 -8.50
N ALA A 301 -3.62 3.06 -9.48
CA ALA A 301 -4.54 4.20 -9.39
C ALA A 301 -5.05 4.59 -10.79
N GLY A 302 -5.99 5.53 -10.82
CA GLY A 302 -6.57 6.08 -12.04
C GLY A 302 -8.09 5.95 -12.06
N ALA A 303 -8.76 6.79 -12.84
CA ALA A 303 -10.22 6.84 -12.89
C ALA A 303 -10.85 5.47 -13.20
N GLU A 304 -10.54 4.90 -14.37
CA GLU A 304 -11.13 3.63 -14.80
C GLU A 304 -10.54 2.38 -14.11
N PRO A 305 -9.22 2.28 -13.85
CA PRO A 305 -8.68 1.15 -13.08
C PRO A 305 -9.33 1.01 -11.70
N THR A 306 -9.48 2.12 -10.96
CA THR A 306 -10.13 2.12 -9.64
C THR A 306 -11.64 1.87 -9.77
N ALA A 307 -12.29 2.43 -10.79
CA ALA A 307 -13.71 2.16 -11.08
C ALA A 307 -13.97 0.67 -11.35
N SER A 308 -13.06 -0.03 -12.03
CA SER A 308 -13.17 -1.47 -12.25
C SER A 308 -13.28 -2.26 -10.95
N ALA A 309 -12.50 -1.91 -9.93
CA ALA A 309 -12.55 -2.54 -8.61
C ALA A 309 -13.86 -2.20 -7.86
N VAL A 310 -14.28 -0.93 -7.88
CA VAL A 310 -15.57 -0.50 -7.29
C VAL A 310 -16.73 -1.26 -7.91
N ILE A 311 -16.75 -1.39 -9.24
CA ILE A 311 -17.84 -2.09 -9.95
C ILE A 311 -17.80 -3.59 -9.66
N ALA A 312 -16.62 -4.18 -9.53
CA ALA A 312 -16.50 -5.58 -9.13
C ALA A 312 -17.13 -5.83 -7.75
N ASP A 313 -16.95 -4.91 -6.80
CA ASP A 313 -17.60 -4.96 -5.48
C ASP A 313 -19.11 -4.77 -5.57
N LEU A 314 -19.60 -3.87 -6.43
CA LEU A 314 -21.04 -3.72 -6.68
C LEU A 314 -21.67 -4.99 -7.24
N VAL A 315 -20.97 -5.67 -8.15
CA VAL A 315 -21.42 -6.95 -8.71
C VAL A 315 -21.53 -8.02 -7.63
N ASP A 316 -20.60 -8.07 -6.68
CA ASP A 316 -20.69 -9.01 -5.55
C ASP A 316 -21.88 -8.66 -4.63
N VAL A 317 -22.08 -7.38 -4.31
CA VAL A 317 -23.27 -6.96 -3.55
C VAL A 317 -24.54 -7.38 -4.29
N ALA A 318 -24.62 -7.17 -5.61
CA ALA A 318 -25.78 -7.54 -6.42
C ALA A 318 -26.09 -9.03 -6.37
N ARG A 319 -25.05 -9.88 -6.38
CA ARG A 319 -25.15 -11.35 -6.28
C ARG A 319 -25.56 -11.82 -4.89
N LEU A 320 -25.06 -11.15 -3.85
CA LEU A 320 -25.15 -11.59 -2.46
C LEU A 320 -26.24 -10.87 -1.67
N GLN A 321 -26.98 -9.92 -2.26
CA GLN A 321 -28.00 -9.13 -1.56
C GLN A 321 -29.07 -9.99 -0.88
N THR A 322 -29.46 -11.09 -1.51
CA THR A 322 -30.45 -12.04 -0.99
C THR A 322 -29.85 -13.23 -0.24
N ALA A 323 -28.52 -13.33 -0.18
CA ALA A 323 -27.85 -14.40 0.54
C ALA A 323 -27.89 -14.13 2.04
N ASP A 324 -28.00 -15.19 2.83
CA ASP A 324 -27.89 -15.13 4.27
C ASP A 324 -26.52 -14.49 4.65
N PRO A 325 -26.51 -13.49 5.54
CA PRO A 325 -25.25 -12.85 5.97
C PRO A 325 -24.19 -13.83 6.45
N GLU A 326 -24.56 -14.94 7.08
CA GLU A 326 -23.63 -15.97 7.56
C GLU A 326 -22.93 -16.75 6.43
N HIS A 327 -23.52 -16.75 5.23
CA HIS A 327 -22.96 -17.42 4.05
C HIS A 327 -22.15 -16.49 3.14
N ARG A 328 -21.99 -15.22 3.51
CA ARG A 328 -21.18 -14.26 2.75
C ARG A 328 -19.71 -14.37 3.10
N VAL A 329 -18.86 -13.98 2.15
CA VAL A 329 -17.42 -13.89 2.41
C VAL A 329 -17.16 -12.85 3.53
N PRO A 330 -16.45 -13.22 4.61
CA PRO A 330 -16.17 -12.30 5.69
C PRO A 330 -15.33 -11.10 5.23
N HIS A 331 -15.52 -9.92 5.83
CA HIS A 331 -14.84 -8.69 5.45
C HIS A 331 -13.31 -8.83 5.42
N LEU A 332 -12.73 -9.51 6.42
CA LEU A 332 -11.29 -9.74 6.57
C LEU A 332 -10.89 -11.20 6.32
N ALA A 333 -11.57 -11.90 5.40
CA ALA A 333 -11.34 -13.29 5.01
C ALA A 333 -11.63 -14.36 6.08
N PHE A 334 -11.54 -14.02 7.35
CA PHE A 334 -11.75 -14.92 8.47
C PHE A 334 -13.12 -14.70 9.11
N GLN A 335 -13.74 -15.80 9.55
CA GLN A 335 -14.97 -15.67 10.33
C GLN A 335 -14.72 -14.81 11.58
N PRO A 336 -15.67 -13.95 11.98
CA PRO A 336 -15.45 -12.99 13.07
C PRO A 336 -15.02 -13.65 14.40
N GLY A 337 -15.55 -14.83 14.72
CA GLY A 337 -15.16 -15.61 15.90
C GLY A 337 -13.79 -16.28 15.79
N SER A 338 -13.16 -16.26 14.61
CA SER A 338 -11.83 -16.84 14.33
C SER A 338 -10.73 -15.81 14.19
N MET A 339 -11.05 -14.52 14.36
CA MET A 339 -10.04 -13.45 14.38
C MET A 339 -9.11 -13.62 15.60
N VAL A 340 -7.82 -13.39 15.38
CA VAL A 340 -6.79 -13.48 16.43
C VAL A 340 -6.19 -12.11 16.71
N ASN A 341 -5.79 -11.86 17.94
CA ASN A 341 -5.15 -10.60 18.33
C ASN A 341 -3.61 -10.79 18.40
N THR A 342 -3.01 -11.12 17.26
CA THR A 342 -1.56 -11.24 17.18
C THR A 342 -0.91 -9.86 17.14
N THR A 343 0.13 -9.68 17.94
CA THR A 343 0.85 -8.39 18.05
C THR A 343 1.71 -8.14 16.83
N ILE A 344 1.70 -6.89 16.35
CA ILE A 344 2.70 -6.39 15.40
C ILE A 344 4.03 -6.23 16.14
N MET A 345 5.09 -6.79 15.58
CA MET A 345 6.44 -6.76 16.17
C MET A 345 7.03 -5.34 16.11
N PRO A 346 7.68 -4.87 17.18
CA PRO A 346 8.48 -3.65 17.12
C PRO A 346 9.61 -3.78 16.09
N MET A 347 9.89 -2.71 15.34
CA MET A 347 10.90 -2.72 14.28
C MET A 347 12.27 -3.19 14.77
N GLY A 348 12.68 -2.83 15.98
CA GLY A 348 13.96 -3.25 16.58
C GLY A 348 14.18 -4.76 16.69
N GLU A 349 13.10 -5.55 16.70
CA GLU A 349 13.17 -7.02 16.80
C GLU A 349 13.15 -7.73 15.43
N ILE A 350 12.92 -6.99 14.36
CA ILE A 350 12.89 -7.53 12.99
C ILE A 350 14.31 -7.89 12.55
N THR A 351 14.41 -9.03 11.88
CA THR A 351 15.69 -9.56 11.36
C THR A 351 15.68 -9.47 9.84
N THR A 352 16.67 -8.75 9.28
CA THR A 352 16.87 -8.62 7.83
C THR A 352 18.33 -8.30 7.53
N SER A 353 18.72 -8.27 6.28
CA SER A 353 20.04 -7.81 5.82
C SER A 353 20.01 -6.31 5.52
N TYR A 354 21.18 -5.68 5.49
CA TYR A 354 21.33 -4.23 5.32
C TYR A 354 22.37 -3.87 4.29
N TYR A 355 22.08 -2.83 3.53
CA TYR A 355 23.03 -2.00 2.83
C TYR A 355 23.41 -0.84 3.74
N LEU A 356 24.71 -0.61 3.89
CA LEU A 356 25.26 0.53 4.60
C LEU A 356 26.20 1.29 3.66
N ARG A 357 26.07 2.63 3.61
CA ARG A 357 27.04 3.50 2.97
C ARG A 357 27.58 4.50 3.98
N LEU A 358 28.89 4.58 4.07
CA LEU A 358 29.63 5.45 4.98
C LEU A 358 30.59 6.32 4.17
N ARG A 359 30.71 7.59 4.52
CA ARG A 359 31.79 8.45 4.06
C ARG A 359 32.92 8.39 5.09
N VAL A 360 34.10 7.93 4.71
CA VAL A 360 35.19 7.66 5.64
C VAL A 360 36.48 8.31 5.18
N ALA A 361 37.34 8.68 6.16
CA ALA A 361 38.72 9.11 5.83
C ALA A 361 39.51 7.98 5.18
N ASP A 362 40.24 8.29 4.13
CA ASP A 362 41.09 7.30 3.43
C ASP A 362 42.46 7.17 4.12
N VAL A 363 42.45 6.56 5.31
CA VAL A 363 43.61 6.34 6.16
C VAL A 363 43.63 4.92 6.73
N THR A 364 44.82 4.45 7.10
CA THR A 364 45.00 3.12 7.70
C THR A 364 44.22 2.98 9.02
N GLY A 365 43.59 1.82 9.25
CA GLY A 365 42.94 1.48 10.48
C GLY A 365 41.41 1.70 10.46
N VAL A 366 40.85 2.57 9.61
CA VAL A 366 39.43 2.92 9.57
C VAL A 366 38.54 1.68 9.37
N LEU A 367 38.90 0.84 8.40
CA LEU A 367 38.16 -0.39 8.15
C LEU A 367 38.24 -1.36 9.33
N ALA A 368 39.36 -1.47 10.01
CA ALA A 368 39.54 -2.31 11.18
C ALA A 368 38.63 -1.86 12.34
N ASP A 369 38.51 -0.55 12.58
CA ASP A 369 37.67 0.00 13.63
C ASP A 369 36.18 -0.25 13.32
N ILE A 370 35.74 0.01 12.09
CA ILE A 370 34.34 -0.19 11.66
C ILE A 370 33.99 -1.68 11.74
N THR A 371 34.82 -2.58 11.21
CA THR A 371 34.53 -4.02 11.23
C THR A 371 34.54 -4.59 12.66
N ARG A 372 35.38 -4.06 13.55
CA ARG A 372 35.34 -4.40 14.98
C ARG A 372 34.00 -4.02 15.62
N ILE A 373 33.54 -2.80 15.38
CA ILE A 373 32.22 -2.34 15.91
C ILE A 373 31.10 -3.25 15.39
N LEU A 374 31.09 -3.61 14.11
CA LEU A 374 30.08 -4.50 13.54
C LEU A 374 30.13 -5.90 14.22
N ALA A 375 31.34 -6.47 14.34
CA ALA A 375 31.52 -7.78 14.99
C ALA A 375 31.08 -7.79 16.46
N ASP A 376 31.43 -6.73 17.23
CA ASP A 376 31.05 -6.57 18.64
C ASP A 376 29.52 -6.44 18.83
N ASN A 377 28.79 -6.07 17.77
CA ASN A 377 27.33 -6.01 17.75
C ASN A 377 26.70 -7.22 17.02
N SER A 378 27.45 -8.30 16.81
CA SER A 378 26.98 -9.55 16.17
C SER A 378 26.49 -9.34 14.74
N ILE A 379 27.15 -8.47 13.98
CA ILE A 379 26.84 -8.20 12.58
C ILE A 379 27.96 -8.79 11.72
N SER A 380 27.59 -9.70 10.82
CA SER A 380 28.49 -10.28 9.81
C SER A 380 28.35 -9.55 8.48
N ILE A 381 29.47 -9.33 7.80
CA ILE A 381 29.51 -8.67 6.50
C ILE A 381 29.39 -9.75 5.42
N ASP A 382 28.51 -9.54 4.46
CA ASP A 382 28.31 -10.39 3.28
C ASP A 382 29.19 -9.91 2.10
N ALA A 383 29.17 -8.60 1.83
CA ALA A 383 29.96 -7.97 0.77
C ALA A 383 30.42 -6.58 1.18
N MET A 384 31.52 -6.15 0.58
CA MET A 384 32.07 -4.81 0.80
C MET A 384 32.64 -4.26 -0.49
N LEU A 385 32.43 -2.97 -0.72
CA LEU A 385 33.00 -2.21 -1.83
C LEU A 385 33.57 -0.91 -1.28
N GLN A 386 34.84 -0.68 -1.50
CA GLN A 386 35.52 0.60 -1.27
C GLN A 386 36.03 1.14 -2.59
N ARG A 387 35.78 2.39 -2.87
CA ARG A 387 36.38 3.07 -4.05
C ARG A 387 37.64 3.81 -3.63
N GLU A 388 38.52 4.02 -4.61
CA GLU A 388 39.64 4.96 -4.43
C GLU A 388 39.07 6.37 -4.23
N ALA A 389 39.70 7.13 -3.33
CA ALA A 389 39.39 8.54 -3.17
C ALA A 389 39.62 9.30 -4.49
N GLY A 390 38.82 10.28 -4.82
CA GLY A 390 39.06 11.12 -5.99
C GLY A 390 40.33 11.91 -5.86
N ASP A 391 40.91 12.40 -6.99
CA ASP A 391 42.10 13.21 -6.98
C ASP A 391 41.98 14.42 -6.05
N GLY A 392 42.80 14.45 -5.01
CA GLY A 392 42.80 15.50 -4.00
C GLY A 392 41.73 15.36 -2.88
N GLU A 393 40.97 14.27 -2.87
CA GLU A 393 40.06 13.93 -1.77
C GLU A 393 40.76 13.08 -0.71
N ASN A 394 40.49 13.37 0.56
CA ASN A 394 41.00 12.58 1.70
C ASN A 394 39.90 11.63 2.28
N GLN A 395 38.83 11.42 1.53
CA GLN A 395 37.68 10.62 1.94
C GLN A 395 37.19 9.76 0.80
N THR A 396 36.64 8.60 1.17
CA THR A 396 36.05 7.67 0.21
C THR A 396 34.71 7.12 0.73
N ASP A 397 33.90 6.58 -0.18
CA ASP A 397 32.69 5.84 0.19
C ASP A 397 33.06 4.38 0.47
N LEU A 398 32.64 3.92 1.65
CA LEU A 398 32.66 2.52 2.02
C LEU A 398 31.24 1.97 2.00
N ILE A 399 30.98 1.00 1.14
CA ILE A 399 29.68 0.34 1.00
C ILE A 399 29.81 -1.09 1.57
N MET A 400 28.83 -1.48 2.38
CA MET A 400 28.77 -2.82 2.95
C MET A 400 27.37 -3.42 2.82
N LEU A 401 27.32 -4.72 2.52
CA LEU A 401 26.13 -5.55 2.70
C LEU A 401 26.35 -6.46 3.91
N THR A 402 25.32 -6.58 4.75
CA THR A 402 25.40 -7.46 5.92
C THR A 402 24.62 -8.74 5.68
N HIS A 403 25.00 -9.82 6.39
CA HIS A 403 24.08 -10.92 6.64
C HIS A 403 22.90 -10.47 7.50
N GLU A 404 21.90 -11.34 7.66
CA GLU A 404 20.75 -11.05 8.49
C GLU A 404 21.14 -10.74 9.95
N THR A 405 20.62 -9.66 10.47
CA THR A 405 20.78 -9.23 11.86
C THR A 405 19.53 -8.48 12.32
N LYS A 406 19.36 -8.36 13.65
CA LYS A 406 18.25 -7.58 14.21
C LYS A 406 18.47 -6.09 14.00
N GLU A 407 17.38 -5.37 13.69
CA GLU A 407 17.40 -3.91 13.51
C GLU A 407 18.05 -3.18 14.71
N LYS A 408 17.77 -3.57 15.94
CA LYS A 408 18.38 -2.95 17.13
C LYS A 408 19.91 -3.08 17.17
N ASN A 409 20.46 -4.18 16.65
CA ASN A 409 21.91 -4.39 16.61
C ASN A 409 22.56 -3.45 15.59
N ILE A 410 21.95 -3.35 14.39
CA ILE A 410 22.48 -2.46 13.36
C ILE A 410 22.39 -0.98 13.77
N LEU A 411 21.30 -0.56 14.42
CA LEU A 411 21.18 0.81 14.94
C LEU A 411 22.23 1.12 16.00
N THR A 412 22.50 0.17 16.91
CA THR A 412 23.53 0.32 17.92
C THR A 412 24.92 0.42 17.29
N ALA A 413 25.20 -0.40 16.28
CA ALA A 413 26.49 -0.35 15.56
C ALA A 413 26.65 0.96 14.79
N ILE A 414 25.61 1.45 14.09
CA ILE A 414 25.63 2.71 13.36
C ILE A 414 25.96 3.87 14.29
N THR A 415 25.31 3.96 15.45
CA THR A 415 25.60 5.02 16.44
C THR A 415 27.07 5.02 16.88
N LYS A 416 27.68 3.83 17.07
CA LYS A 416 29.10 3.73 17.43
C LYS A 416 30.02 4.07 16.26
N VAL A 417 29.65 3.70 15.04
CA VAL A 417 30.42 4.01 13.83
C VAL A 417 30.41 5.52 13.55
N GLU A 418 29.27 6.16 13.65
CA GLU A 418 29.11 7.62 13.49
C GLU A 418 29.89 8.43 14.54
N ALA A 419 30.21 7.81 15.68
CA ALA A 419 31.03 8.45 16.73
C ALA A 419 32.55 8.39 16.42
N LEU A 420 32.98 7.65 15.41
CA LEU A 420 34.39 7.61 15.00
C LEU A 420 34.77 8.92 14.31
N LYS A 421 35.92 9.49 14.68
CA LYS A 421 36.47 10.72 14.05
C LYS A 421 36.80 10.55 12.56
N THR A 422 36.93 9.33 12.10
CA THR A 422 37.25 8.95 10.72
C THR A 422 36.02 8.74 9.86
N VAL A 423 34.81 8.84 10.41
CA VAL A 423 33.54 8.77 9.70
C VAL A 423 32.92 10.16 9.63
N GLU A 424 32.53 10.58 8.43
CA GLU A 424 31.90 11.88 8.21
C GLU A 424 30.41 11.74 7.93
N GLY A 425 29.61 12.55 8.64
CA GLY A 425 28.16 12.60 8.49
C GLY A 425 27.45 11.36 9.01
N SER A 426 26.27 11.11 8.48
CA SER A 426 25.43 9.99 8.89
C SER A 426 25.62 8.78 7.97
N VAL A 427 25.48 7.60 8.54
CA VAL A 427 25.48 6.33 7.79
C VAL A 427 24.14 6.15 7.08
N THR A 428 24.16 5.99 5.76
CA THR A 428 22.98 5.58 5.02
C THR A 428 22.73 4.09 5.26
N LYS A 429 21.51 3.78 5.73
CA LYS A 429 21.06 2.40 5.96
C LYS A 429 19.83 2.11 5.11
N ILE A 430 19.85 1.04 4.30
CA ILE A 430 18.69 0.55 3.55
C ILE A 430 18.58 -0.95 3.80
N ARG A 431 17.36 -1.44 4.03
CA ARG A 431 17.10 -2.88 4.27
C ARG A 431 17.09 -3.65 2.95
N LEU A 432 17.38 -4.93 3.02
CA LEU A 432 17.45 -5.84 1.88
C LEU A 432 16.47 -6.99 2.08
N GLU A 433 15.68 -7.31 1.04
CA GLU A 433 14.73 -8.41 1.03
C GLU A 433 14.98 -9.33 -0.18
N ASN A 434 15.17 -10.61 0.10
CA ASN A 434 15.40 -11.60 -0.96
C ASN A 434 14.13 -12.05 -1.67
N LEU A 435 12.98 -11.99 -1.01
CA LEU A 435 11.65 -12.35 -1.52
C LEU A 435 11.64 -13.69 -2.30
N SER A 436 12.24 -14.70 -1.70
CA SER A 436 12.38 -16.05 -2.29
C SER A 436 11.27 -16.98 -1.86
#